data_18c75ef2a9aba9571bfd058af131924a
#
_entry.id   18c75ef2a9aba9571bfd058af131924a
#
_cell.length_a   1.000
_cell.length_b   1.000
_cell.length_c   1.000
_cell.angle_alpha   90.00
_cell.angle_beta   90.00
_cell.angle_gamma   90.00
#
_symmetry.space_group_name_H-M   'P 1'
#
loop_
_entity.id
_entity.type
_entity.pdbx_description
1 polymer ?
#
loop_
_entity_poly.entity_id
_entity_poly.type
_entity_poly.pdbx_seq_one_letter_code
_entity_poly.pdbx_strand_id
1 'polypeptide(L)'
;LERDIAAVVARAPVRAGASVDAAGGPALGRDCQAPTFFHARPLSDPFGGTDLANGRHPSRMFEPAPAPGAPAETMYLFLGPLQFSDACLRLYGHPQLLAVAAAVNGDDFTPFNEAVWVKHPGLGASVAWHQDGVTHWDSPDLDAGTHGFNFMAQLYGCTAANGVWVVPGSHAQGKLDIAALVAAAGSERLPQAVPIICAPGDVAMCNRQAVHGSFANASRDTRVTINLGFHRRAAVLDVAAGGVHNAPAVYDAARIRHRARLIAYAIDARRQRFPDEVPFHYQPLADAPGRWRWNAAARADIHDYNLHDLSI
;
A
#
# COMPACT_ATOMS: atom_id res chain seq x y z
N LEU A 1 -1.20 7.83 -15.30
CA LEU A 1 -0.52 7.28 -14.12
C LEU A 1 1.01 7.40 -14.24
N GLU A 2 1.61 6.87 -15.27
CA GLU A 2 3.07 6.84 -15.43
C GLU A 2 3.71 8.23 -15.28
N ARG A 3 3.22 9.23 -16.01
CA ARG A 3 3.72 10.61 -15.90
C ARG A 3 3.55 11.21 -14.51
N ASP A 4 2.41 10.95 -13.86
CA ASP A 4 2.14 11.47 -12.51
C ASP A 4 3.09 10.83 -11.50
N ILE A 5 3.26 9.50 -11.55
CA ILE A 5 4.17 8.77 -10.65
C ILE A 5 5.63 9.21 -10.90
N ALA A 6 6.06 9.31 -12.15
CA ALA A 6 7.40 9.81 -12.48
C ALA A 6 7.63 11.23 -11.92
N ALA A 7 6.63 12.11 -12.02
CA ALA A 7 6.71 13.46 -11.46
C ALA A 7 6.77 13.45 -9.92
N VAL A 8 6.02 12.57 -9.25
CA VAL A 8 6.09 12.41 -7.78
C VAL A 8 7.47 11.89 -7.37
N VAL A 9 7.99 10.86 -8.05
CA VAL A 9 9.32 10.29 -7.77
C VAL A 9 10.44 11.31 -7.98
N ALA A 10 10.37 12.10 -9.06
CA ALA A 10 11.37 13.14 -9.35
C ALA A 10 11.38 14.27 -8.30
N ARG A 11 10.26 14.50 -7.62
CA ARG A 11 10.12 15.52 -6.57
C ARG A 11 10.13 14.94 -5.15
N ALA A 12 10.41 13.65 -5.02
CA ALA A 12 10.60 13.04 -3.72
C ALA A 12 11.83 13.64 -3.00
N PRO A 13 11.88 13.61 -1.66
CA PRO A 13 13.07 13.98 -0.92
C PRO A 13 14.30 13.21 -1.43
N VAL A 14 15.44 13.89 -1.63
CA VAL A 14 16.67 13.27 -2.15
C VAL A 14 17.22 12.18 -1.22
N ARG A 15 16.87 12.23 0.07
CA ARG A 15 17.17 11.23 1.11
C ARG A 15 16.17 11.37 2.25
N ALA A 16 16.19 10.43 3.17
CA ALA A 16 15.34 10.49 4.35
C ALA A 16 15.45 11.83 5.09
N GLY A 17 14.29 12.47 5.35
CA GLY A 17 14.21 13.76 6.07
C GLY A 17 14.69 14.99 5.30
N ALA A 18 15.05 14.88 4.03
CA ALA A 18 15.44 16.04 3.23
C ALA A 18 14.21 16.89 2.86
N SER A 19 14.36 18.23 2.88
CA SER A 19 13.34 19.18 2.42
C SER A 19 13.46 19.55 0.94
N VAL A 20 14.48 19.01 0.25
CA VAL A 20 14.75 19.26 -1.17
C VAL A 20 14.75 17.94 -1.95
N ASP A 21 14.37 18.03 -3.22
CA ASP A 21 14.46 16.94 -4.19
C ASP A 21 15.87 16.85 -4.83
N ALA A 22 16.07 15.90 -5.72
CA ALA A 22 17.35 15.69 -6.41
C ALA A 22 17.78 16.86 -7.32
N ALA A 23 16.86 17.72 -7.74
CA ALA A 23 17.13 18.91 -8.52
C ALA A 23 17.40 20.16 -7.64
N GLY A 24 17.35 20.02 -6.31
CA GLY A 24 17.49 21.12 -5.34
C GLY A 24 16.22 21.95 -5.15
N GLY A 25 15.11 21.56 -5.77
CA GLY A 25 13.80 22.17 -5.56
C GLY A 25 13.12 21.68 -4.27
N PRO A 26 12.01 22.35 -3.87
CA PRO A 26 11.25 21.92 -2.69
C PRO A 26 10.68 20.51 -2.87
N ALA A 27 11.04 19.58 -1.98
CA ALA A 27 10.55 18.21 -2.03
C ALA A 27 9.04 18.13 -1.73
N LEU A 28 8.35 17.14 -2.33
CA LEU A 28 6.98 16.79 -1.96
C LEU A 28 6.94 16.25 -0.53
N GLY A 29 5.83 16.49 0.15
CA GLY A 29 5.61 15.99 1.52
C GLY A 29 6.42 16.70 2.61
N ARG A 30 7.23 17.73 2.28
CA ARG A 30 7.97 18.52 3.28
C ARG A 30 7.08 19.30 4.25
N ASP A 31 5.83 19.52 3.85
CA ASP A 31 4.78 20.19 4.60
C ASP A 31 3.79 19.21 5.26
N CYS A 32 3.98 17.91 5.06
CA CYS A 32 3.21 16.88 5.75
C CYS A 32 3.63 16.74 7.22
N GLN A 33 2.68 16.48 8.10
CA GLN A 33 2.91 16.33 9.54
C GLN A 33 3.67 15.04 9.90
N ALA A 34 3.58 14.01 9.03
CA ALA A 34 4.30 12.76 9.17
C ALA A 34 5.10 12.45 7.90
N PRO A 35 6.19 11.68 8.00
CA PRO A 35 6.94 11.25 6.84
C PRO A 35 6.04 10.50 5.83
N THR A 36 6.10 10.91 4.57
CA THR A 36 5.35 10.28 3.49
C THR A 36 6.27 9.54 2.50
N PHE A 37 7.56 9.85 2.46
CA PHE A 37 8.55 9.23 1.60
C PHE A 37 9.59 8.47 2.42
N PHE A 38 9.81 7.21 2.09
CA PHE A 38 10.68 6.31 2.84
C PHE A 38 11.83 5.83 1.98
N HIS A 39 13.01 5.89 2.58
CA HIS A 39 14.29 5.54 1.93
C HIS A 39 14.94 4.38 2.66
N ALA A 40 15.70 3.60 1.91
CA ALA A 40 16.49 2.51 2.45
C ALA A 40 17.80 2.41 1.68
N ARG A 41 18.77 1.74 2.26
CA ARG A 41 19.99 1.36 1.56
C ARG A 41 19.62 0.46 0.36
N PRO A 42 20.26 0.63 -0.81
CA PRO A 42 20.01 -0.21 -1.96
C PRO A 42 20.05 -1.70 -1.64
N LEU A 43 19.07 -2.45 -2.17
CA LEU A 43 18.92 -3.91 -2.02
C LEU A 43 18.81 -4.41 -0.57
N SER A 44 18.63 -3.52 0.41
CA SER A 44 18.47 -3.90 1.82
C SER A 44 17.05 -4.38 2.14
N ASP A 45 16.91 -4.93 3.33
CA ASP A 45 15.63 -5.25 3.96
C ASP A 45 15.39 -4.27 5.13
N PRO A 46 14.59 -3.22 4.96
CA PRO A 46 14.35 -2.24 6.01
C PRO A 46 13.46 -2.75 7.15
N PHE A 47 12.70 -3.83 6.94
CA PHE A 47 11.72 -4.34 7.90
C PHE A 47 12.15 -5.61 8.61
N GLY A 48 12.81 -6.51 7.91
CA GLY A 48 13.06 -7.88 8.39
C GLY A 48 13.94 -7.92 9.63
N GLY A 49 13.46 -8.61 10.66
CA GLY A 49 14.14 -8.76 11.94
C GLY A 49 14.25 -7.46 12.75
N THR A 50 13.39 -6.48 12.48
CA THR A 50 13.33 -5.18 13.18
C THR A 50 12.01 -5.00 13.90
N ASP A 51 11.96 -4.02 14.84
CA ASP A 51 10.71 -3.61 15.49
C ASP A 51 9.82 -2.73 14.60
N LEU A 52 10.29 -2.34 13.42
CA LEU A 52 9.46 -1.65 12.45
C LEU A 52 8.24 -2.51 12.10
N ALA A 53 7.14 -1.84 11.84
CA ALA A 53 5.87 -2.53 11.60
C ALA A 53 5.46 -3.45 12.78
N ASN A 54 5.78 -3.05 14.03
CA ASN A 54 5.49 -3.79 15.26
C ASN A 54 6.01 -5.24 15.23
N GLY A 55 7.20 -5.45 14.68
CA GLY A 55 7.82 -6.79 14.58
C GLY A 55 7.12 -7.76 13.63
N ARG A 56 6.19 -7.27 12.81
CA ARG A 56 5.40 -8.08 11.87
C ARG A 56 6.24 -8.82 10.82
N HIS A 57 7.48 -8.39 10.61
CA HIS A 57 8.45 -8.99 9.70
C HIS A 57 9.57 -9.68 10.48
N PRO A 58 9.34 -10.87 11.05
CA PRO A 58 10.25 -11.45 12.04
C PRO A 58 11.55 -12.01 11.45
N SER A 59 11.59 -12.24 10.13
CA SER A 59 12.75 -12.82 9.44
C SER A 59 13.30 -11.85 8.41
N ARG A 60 14.64 -11.77 8.34
CA ARG A 60 15.33 -10.91 7.38
C ARG A 60 15.46 -11.59 6.02
N MET A 61 15.25 -10.81 4.95
CA MET A 61 15.53 -11.25 3.57
C MET A 61 17.02 -11.15 3.28
N PHE A 62 17.48 -11.95 2.31
CA PHE A 62 18.82 -11.83 1.76
C PHE A 62 19.03 -10.45 1.13
N GLU A 63 20.14 -9.82 1.46
CA GLU A 63 20.54 -8.49 0.94
C GLU A 63 21.70 -8.66 -0.06
N PRO A 64 21.45 -8.63 -1.37
CA PRO A 64 22.53 -8.61 -2.36
C PRO A 64 23.40 -7.37 -2.20
N ALA A 65 24.67 -7.48 -2.53
CA ALA A 65 25.55 -6.31 -2.59
C ALA A 65 25.13 -5.40 -3.77
N PRO A 66 24.92 -4.10 -3.56
CA PRO A 66 24.68 -3.18 -4.66
C PRO A 66 25.91 -3.00 -5.53
N ALA A 67 25.70 -2.57 -6.77
CA ALA A 67 26.80 -2.28 -7.68
C ALA A 67 27.72 -1.14 -7.13
N PRO A 68 29.02 -1.14 -7.47
CA PRO A 68 29.90 -0.02 -7.14
C PRO A 68 29.32 1.31 -7.65
N GLY A 69 29.36 2.35 -6.81
CA GLY A 69 28.81 3.66 -7.13
C GLY A 69 27.29 3.81 -6.93
N ALA A 70 26.61 2.80 -6.40
CA ALA A 70 25.21 2.92 -6.00
C ALA A 70 25.02 4.06 -4.97
N PRO A 71 23.87 4.77 -4.98
CA PRO A 71 23.59 5.81 -3.99
C PRO A 71 23.55 5.21 -2.57
N ALA A 72 23.79 6.06 -1.56
CA ALA A 72 23.71 5.61 -0.16
C ALA A 72 22.29 5.18 0.25
N GLU A 73 21.28 5.87 -0.28
CA GLU A 73 19.86 5.59 -0.04
C GLU A 73 19.08 5.68 -1.35
N THR A 74 17.97 4.95 -1.41
CA THR A 74 16.99 5.03 -2.50
C THR A 74 15.60 5.05 -1.92
N MET A 75 14.71 5.85 -2.50
CA MET A 75 13.31 5.85 -2.14
C MET A 75 12.66 4.54 -2.61
N TYR A 76 11.99 3.83 -1.69
CA TYR A 76 11.35 2.55 -2.00
C TYR A 76 9.83 2.57 -1.78
N LEU A 77 9.33 3.54 -1.03
CA LEU A 77 7.92 3.64 -0.64
C LEU A 77 7.52 5.10 -0.48
N PHE A 78 6.33 5.43 -0.93
CA PHE A 78 5.64 6.62 -0.44
C PHE A 78 4.17 6.32 -0.12
N LEU A 79 3.69 6.94 0.95
CA LEU A 79 2.33 6.82 1.48
C LEU A 79 1.47 7.99 1.02
N GLY A 80 0.17 7.79 1.03
CA GLY A 80 -0.80 8.83 0.69
C GLY A 80 -0.72 9.32 -0.76
N PRO A 81 -0.61 8.43 -1.77
CA PRO A 81 -0.46 8.84 -3.17
C PRO A 81 -1.62 9.67 -3.69
N LEU A 82 -2.79 9.60 -3.06
CA LEU A 82 -3.99 10.30 -3.52
C LEU A 82 -3.86 11.82 -3.37
N GLN A 83 -3.09 12.31 -2.41
CA GLN A 83 -2.83 13.75 -2.24
C GLN A 83 -1.77 14.29 -3.22
N PHE A 84 -0.93 13.41 -3.78
CA PHE A 84 0.17 13.81 -4.67
C PHE A 84 -0.13 13.60 -6.16
N SER A 85 -1.11 12.72 -6.50
CA SER A 85 -1.40 12.33 -7.88
C SER A 85 -2.90 12.21 -8.15
N ASP A 86 -3.41 13.07 -9.03
CA ASP A 86 -4.78 12.97 -9.52
C ASP A 86 -5.04 11.67 -10.28
N ALA A 87 -4.01 11.11 -10.91
CA ALA A 87 -4.15 9.84 -11.61
C ALA A 87 -4.30 8.67 -10.64
N CYS A 88 -3.58 8.69 -9.49
CA CYS A 88 -3.79 7.72 -8.41
C CYS A 88 -5.19 7.86 -7.80
N LEU A 89 -5.65 9.09 -7.57
CA LEU A 89 -7.01 9.33 -7.08
C LEU A 89 -8.06 8.78 -8.04
N ARG A 90 -7.92 9.04 -9.35
CA ARG A 90 -8.83 8.49 -10.37
C ARG A 90 -8.75 6.96 -10.49
N LEU A 91 -7.59 6.36 -10.28
CA LEU A 91 -7.46 4.90 -10.20
C LEU A 91 -8.23 4.35 -8.99
N TYR A 92 -8.13 5.01 -7.85
CA TYR A 92 -8.85 4.63 -6.63
C TYR A 92 -10.38 4.67 -6.82
N GLY A 93 -10.89 5.57 -7.66
CA GLY A 93 -12.31 5.68 -8.04
C GLY A 93 -12.72 4.81 -9.23
N HIS A 94 -11.90 3.83 -9.68
CA HIS A 94 -12.21 3.01 -10.85
C HIS A 94 -13.40 2.09 -10.57
N PRO A 95 -14.50 2.14 -11.38
CA PRO A 95 -15.74 1.43 -11.05
C PRO A 95 -15.57 -0.08 -10.98
N GLN A 96 -14.79 -0.68 -11.86
CA GLN A 96 -14.53 -2.13 -11.82
C GLN A 96 -13.70 -2.54 -10.59
N LEU A 97 -12.70 -1.73 -10.21
CA LEU A 97 -11.90 -1.98 -9.01
C LEU A 97 -12.79 -1.93 -7.76
N LEU A 98 -13.64 -0.90 -7.64
CA LEU A 98 -14.54 -0.75 -6.50
C LEU A 98 -15.65 -1.82 -6.50
N ALA A 99 -16.12 -2.27 -7.68
CA ALA A 99 -17.07 -3.38 -7.76
C ALA A 99 -16.46 -4.70 -7.26
N VAL A 100 -15.19 -4.98 -7.58
CA VAL A 100 -14.47 -6.14 -7.03
C VAL A 100 -14.27 -5.98 -5.53
N ALA A 101 -13.90 -4.77 -5.06
CA ALA A 101 -13.75 -4.50 -3.63
C ALA A 101 -15.06 -4.75 -2.86
N ALA A 102 -16.20 -4.32 -3.40
CA ALA A 102 -17.52 -4.61 -2.82
C ALA A 102 -17.85 -6.11 -2.82
N ALA A 103 -17.58 -6.80 -3.93
CA ALA A 103 -17.88 -8.23 -4.06
C ALA A 103 -17.12 -9.09 -3.03
N VAL A 104 -15.89 -8.72 -2.65
CA VAL A 104 -15.05 -9.50 -1.73
C VAL A 104 -15.11 -9.02 -0.28
N ASN A 105 -15.42 -7.74 -0.02
CA ASN A 105 -15.44 -7.19 1.33
C ASN A 105 -16.84 -6.84 1.85
N GLY A 106 -17.85 -6.83 0.97
CA GLY A 106 -19.22 -6.33 1.25
C GLY A 106 -19.40 -4.89 0.74
N ASP A 107 -20.68 -4.50 0.55
CA ASP A 107 -21.04 -3.18 -0.03
C ASP A 107 -20.65 -2.01 0.87
N ASP A 108 -20.43 -2.24 2.16
CA ASP A 108 -20.02 -1.27 3.16
C ASP A 108 -18.50 -1.27 3.42
N PHE A 109 -17.72 -1.86 2.51
CA PHE A 109 -16.27 -1.94 2.66
C PHE A 109 -15.62 -0.57 2.99
N THR A 110 -14.53 -0.60 3.71
CA THR A 110 -13.83 0.61 4.14
C THR A 110 -12.44 0.73 3.50
N PRO A 111 -11.98 1.96 3.21
CA PRO A 111 -10.63 2.18 2.74
C PRO A 111 -9.59 1.84 3.82
N PHE A 112 -8.44 1.44 3.33
CA PHE A 112 -7.23 1.24 4.11
C PHE A 112 -6.12 2.17 3.61
N ASN A 113 -4.89 1.87 3.95
CA ASN A 113 -3.72 2.63 3.54
C ASN A 113 -3.40 2.43 2.05
N GLU A 114 -3.20 3.53 1.36
CA GLU A 114 -2.73 3.55 -0.01
C GLU A 114 -1.22 3.87 -0.03
N ALA A 115 -0.49 3.07 -0.79
CA ALA A 115 0.97 3.19 -0.89
C ALA A 115 1.45 2.97 -2.32
N VAL A 116 2.58 3.56 -2.66
CA VAL A 116 3.30 3.26 -3.90
C VAL A 116 4.68 2.70 -3.56
N TRP A 117 4.88 1.45 -3.94
CA TRP A 117 6.16 0.77 -3.81
C TRP A 117 6.97 0.94 -5.09
N VAL A 118 8.20 1.43 -4.95
CA VAL A 118 9.11 1.67 -6.07
C VAL A 118 10.35 0.79 -5.90
N LYS A 119 10.57 -0.08 -6.85
CA LYS A 119 11.79 -0.90 -6.90
C LYS A 119 12.60 -0.55 -8.15
N HIS A 120 13.55 0.36 -7.99
CA HIS A 120 14.47 0.72 -9.06
C HIS A 120 15.36 -0.47 -9.45
N PRO A 121 15.80 -0.55 -10.72
CA PRO A 121 16.73 -1.59 -11.21
C PRO A 121 18.00 -1.63 -10.37
N GLY A 122 18.36 -2.80 -9.84
CA GLY A 122 19.59 -3.01 -9.06
C GLY A 122 19.65 -2.28 -7.71
N LEU A 123 18.55 -1.66 -7.27
CA LEU A 123 18.52 -0.85 -6.04
C LEU A 123 17.32 -1.16 -5.13
N GLY A 124 16.27 -1.77 -5.66
CA GLY A 124 14.97 -1.89 -4.95
C GLY A 124 15.06 -2.72 -3.68
N ALA A 125 14.65 -2.14 -2.55
CA ALA A 125 14.61 -2.80 -1.25
C ALA A 125 13.66 -4.00 -1.23
N SER A 126 13.95 -5.01 -0.41
CA SER A 126 13.04 -6.12 -0.13
C SER A 126 11.92 -5.68 0.83
N VAL A 127 10.88 -6.51 0.90
CA VAL A 127 9.88 -6.47 1.97
C VAL A 127 9.79 -7.89 2.51
N ALA A 128 10.23 -8.10 3.73
CA ALA A 128 10.30 -9.42 4.34
C ALA A 128 8.92 -10.07 4.48
N TRP A 129 8.92 -11.38 4.63
CA TRP A 129 7.70 -12.17 4.83
C TRP A 129 6.88 -11.65 5.99
N HIS A 130 5.59 -11.45 5.76
CA HIS A 130 4.64 -10.98 6.75
C HIS A 130 3.20 -11.37 6.39
N GLN A 131 2.32 -11.25 7.35
CA GLN A 131 0.87 -11.15 7.16
C GLN A 131 0.49 -9.72 7.51
N ASP A 132 -0.35 -9.08 6.70
CA ASP A 132 -0.80 -7.73 6.99
C ASP A 132 -1.69 -7.68 8.23
N GLY A 133 -1.65 -6.53 8.90
CA GLY A 133 -2.37 -6.28 10.14
C GLY A 133 -1.53 -6.54 11.38
N VAL A 134 -1.88 -5.87 12.45
CA VAL A 134 -1.22 -5.99 13.74
C VAL A 134 -2.26 -6.28 14.82
N THR A 135 -3.34 -5.52 14.84
CA THR A 135 -4.33 -5.53 15.91
C THR A 135 -5.67 -6.14 15.52
N HIS A 136 -6.04 -6.09 14.23
CA HIS A 136 -7.31 -6.64 13.77
C HIS A 136 -7.45 -8.17 13.95
N TRP A 137 -6.32 -8.89 14.11
CA TRP A 137 -6.32 -10.32 14.45
C TRP A 137 -7.04 -10.63 15.77
N ASP A 138 -7.15 -9.63 16.66
CA ASP A 138 -7.81 -9.75 17.95
C ASP A 138 -9.26 -9.25 17.90
N SER A 139 -9.76 -8.80 16.75
CA SER A 139 -11.15 -8.38 16.59
C SER A 139 -12.10 -9.57 16.73
N PRO A 140 -13.18 -9.44 17.55
CA PRO A 140 -14.18 -10.50 17.71
C PRO A 140 -14.94 -10.79 16.41
N ASP A 141 -15.01 -9.84 15.48
CA ASP A 141 -15.67 -9.95 14.19
C ASP A 141 -14.72 -10.29 13.03
N LEU A 142 -13.48 -10.70 13.37
CA LEU A 142 -12.52 -11.11 12.35
C LEU A 142 -13.01 -12.37 11.63
N ASP A 143 -13.23 -12.22 10.33
CA ASP A 143 -13.35 -13.38 9.44
C ASP A 143 -11.97 -13.98 9.20
N ALA A 144 -11.72 -15.18 9.71
CA ALA A 144 -10.44 -15.86 9.58
C ALA A 144 -9.99 -16.10 8.13
N GLY A 145 -10.91 -16.00 7.16
CA GLY A 145 -10.59 -16.13 5.73
C GLY A 145 -10.61 -14.80 4.99
N THR A 146 -11.22 -13.74 5.54
CA THR A 146 -11.45 -12.51 4.78
C THR A 146 -11.62 -11.30 5.68
N HIS A 147 -10.55 -10.57 5.98
CA HIS A 147 -10.71 -9.26 6.62
C HIS A 147 -10.40 -8.09 5.68
N GLY A 148 -9.70 -8.32 4.59
CA GLY A 148 -9.37 -7.31 3.61
C GLY A 148 -8.45 -7.80 2.49
N PHE A 149 -8.35 -6.99 1.45
CA PHE A 149 -7.52 -7.27 0.27
C PHE A 149 -6.69 -6.06 -0.12
N ASN A 150 -5.47 -6.35 -0.56
CA ASN A 150 -4.61 -5.42 -1.28
C ASN A 150 -4.86 -5.56 -2.78
N PHE A 151 -5.13 -4.47 -3.45
CA PHE A 151 -5.21 -4.35 -4.90
C PHE A 151 -3.92 -3.69 -5.38
N MET A 152 -3.08 -4.46 -6.03
CA MET A 152 -1.74 -4.09 -6.43
C MET A 152 -1.70 -3.78 -7.93
N ALA A 153 -1.96 -2.53 -8.31
CA ALA A 153 -1.87 -2.09 -9.70
C ALA A 153 -0.40 -1.98 -10.11
N GLN A 154 -0.02 -2.70 -11.17
CA GLN A 154 1.36 -2.79 -11.66
C GLN A 154 1.56 -1.82 -12.83
N LEU A 155 2.35 -0.76 -12.61
CA LEU A 155 2.56 0.26 -13.64
C LEU A 155 3.38 -0.28 -14.83
N TYR A 156 4.44 -1.04 -14.54
CA TYR A 156 5.35 -1.61 -15.54
C TYR A 156 5.30 -3.15 -15.59
N GLY A 157 4.33 -3.75 -14.90
CA GLY A 157 4.31 -5.18 -14.66
C GLY A 157 5.28 -5.63 -13.56
N CYS A 158 5.35 -6.93 -13.33
CA CYS A 158 6.31 -7.54 -12.42
C CYS A 158 6.58 -9.01 -12.78
N THR A 159 7.75 -9.48 -12.36
CA THR A 159 8.25 -10.84 -12.60
C THR A 159 8.62 -11.51 -11.28
N ALA A 160 9.05 -12.75 -11.32
CA ALA A 160 9.60 -13.44 -10.16
C ALA A 160 10.83 -12.73 -9.54
N ALA A 161 11.56 -11.94 -10.33
CA ALA A 161 12.77 -11.24 -9.88
C ALA A 161 12.48 -9.97 -9.05
N ASN A 162 11.32 -9.34 -9.25
CA ASN A 162 11.00 -8.06 -8.61
C ASN A 162 9.58 -7.97 -8.02
N GLY A 163 8.73 -8.95 -8.29
CA GLY A 163 7.33 -9.02 -7.88
C GLY A 163 7.13 -9.38 -6.41
N VAL A 164 5.87 -9.42 -6.01
CA VAL A 164 5.44 -9.98 -4.74
C VAL A 164 5.39 -11.49 -4.85
N TRP A 165 5.79 -12.16 -3.80
CA TRP A 165 5.63 -13.60 -3.62
C TRP A 165 4.60 -13.85 -2.52
N VAL A 166 3.81 -14.90 -2.66
CA VAL A 166 2.75 -15.27 -1.73
C VAL A 166 2.81 -16.77 -1.43
N VAL A 167 2.46 -17.14 -0.21
CA VAL A 167 2.25 -18.54 0.17
C VAL A 167 0.77 -18.86 0.02
N PRO A 168 0.37 -19.59 -1.05
CA PRO A 168 -1.03 -19.92 -1.30
C PRO A 168 -1.65 -20.69 -0.13
N GLY A 169 -2.92 -20.35 0.21
CA GLY A 169 -3.65 -21.02 1.28
C GLY A 169 -3.28 -20.57 2.70
N SER A 170 -2.21 -19.81 2.89
CA SER A 170 -1.78 -19.36 4.23
C SER A 170 -2.77 -18.41 4.91
N HIS A 171 -3.61 -17.69 4.15
CA HIS A 171 -4.66 -16.83 4.67
C HIS A 171 -5.71 -17.58 5.50
N ALA A 172 -5.95 -18.86 5.24
CA ALA A 172 -6.92 -19.69 5.96
C ALA A 172 -6.34 -20.39 7.19
N GLN A 173 -5.06 -20.14 7.51
CA GLN A 173 -4.36 -20.82 8.61
C GLN A 173 -4.22 -19.96 9.88
N GLY A 174 -4.88 -18.80 9.91
CA GLY A 174 -4.75 -17.85 11.01
C GLY A 174 -3.39 -17.13 11.00
N LYS A 175 -3.01 -16.58 12.15
CA LYS A 175 -1.71 -15.91 12.33
C LYS A 175 -0.60 -16.95 12.44
N LEU A 176 0.33 -16.94 11.49
CA LEU A 176 1.40 -17.91 11.38
C LEU A 176 2.70 -17.44 12.06
N ASP A 177 3.45 -18.39 12.60
CA ASP A 177 4.84 -18.15 13.02
C ASP A 177 5.77 -18.17 11.81
N ILE A 178 5.96 -17.00 11.21
CA ILE A 178 6.78 -16.83 10.00
C ILE A 178 8.26 -17.11 10.30
N ALA A 179 8.76 -16.81 11.51
CA ALA A 179 10.13 -17.13 11.86
C ALA A 179 10.36 -18.66 11.85
N ALA A 180 9.42 -19.43 12.41
CA ALA A 180 9.46 -20.87 12.34
C ALA A 180 9.38 -21.41 10.90
N LEU A 181 8.55 -20.81 10.05
CA LEU A 181 8.46 -21.20 8.63
C LEU A 181 9.78 -21.00 7.89
N VAL A 182 10.45 -19.87 8.09
CA VAL A 182 11.76 -19.57 7.47
C VAL A 182 12.85 -20.49 8.05
N ALA A 183 12.85 -20.70 9.36
CA ALA A 183 13.79 -21.62 10.01
C ALA A 183 13.64 -23.07 9.48
N ALA A 184 12.40 -23.55 9.35
CA ALA A 184 12.12 -24.89 8.80
C ALA A 184 12.52 -25.02 7.34
N ALA A 185 12.42 -23.95 6.54
CA ALA A 185 12.87 -23.93 5.15
C ALA A 185 14.41 -23.85 5.01
N GLY A 186 15.10 -23.47 6.07
CA GLY A 186 16.55 -23.22 6.06
C GLY A 186 16.99 -22.04 5.19
N SER A 187 16.05 -21.23 4.74
CA SER A 187 16.31 -20.05 3.91
C SER A 187 15.07 -19.15 3.87
N GLU A 188 15.26 -17.90 3.48
CA GLU A 188 14.17 -16.96 3.21
C GLU A 188 13.35 -17.32 1.96
N ARG A 189 13.79 -18.29 1.15
CA ARG A 189 13.05 -18.79 -0.02
C ARG A 189 12.12 -19.91 0.43
N LEU A 190 10.91 -19.55 0.81
CA LEU A 190 9.90 -20.52 1.23
C LEU A 190 9.53 -21.43 0.05
N PRO A 191 9.67 -22.75 0.15
CA PRO A 191 9.46 -23.67 -0.99
C PRO A 191 8.04 -23.64 -1.56
N GLN A 192 7.05 -23.32 -0.73
CA GLN A 192 5.64 -23.25 -1.11
C GLN A 192 5.23 -21.88 -1.69
N ALA A 193 6.10 -20.88 -1.65
CA ALA A 193 5.79 -19.56 -2.15
C ALA A 193 5.82 -19.51 -3.68
N VAL A 194 4.90 -18.73 -4.26
CA VAL A 194 4.81 -18.49 -5.70
C VAL A 194 4.88 -17.01 -6.00
N PRO A 195 5.50 -16.59 -7.12
CA PRO A 195 5.52 -15.19 -7.52
C PRO A 195 4.18 -14.78 -8.14
N ILE A 196 3.76 -13.56 -7.85
CA ILE A 196 2.68 -12.88 -8.58
C ILE A 196 3.31 -12.22 -9.81
N ILE A 197 2.99 -12.72 -11.00
CA ILE A 197 3.50 -12.20 -12.27
C ILE A 197 2.39 -11.41 -12.95
N CYS A 198 2.69 -10.18 -13.36
CA CYS A 198 1.72 -9.28 -13.98
C CYS A 198 2.32 -8.59 -15.22
N ALA A 199 1.48 -8.37 -16.22
CA ALA A 199 1.76 -7.43 -17.29
C ALA A 199 1.58 -5.96 -16.81
N PRO A 200 2.13 -4.97 -17.56
CA PRO A 200 1.82 -3.56 -17.31
C PRO A 200 0.31 -3.28 -17.37
N GLY A 201 -0.22 -2.63 -16.34
CA GLY A 201 -1.64 -2.31 -16.22
C GLY A 201 -2.50 -3.35 -15.51
N ASP A 202 -1.97 -4.55 -15.26
CA ASP A 202 -2.67 -5.55 -14.45
C ASP A 202 -2.84 -5.08 -12.99
N VAL A 203 -3.91 -5.54 -12.37
CA VAL A 203 -4.16 -5.38 -10.93
C VAL A 203 -4.21 -6.76 -10.29
N ALA A 204 -3.16 -7.12 -9.57
CA ALA A 204 -3.17 -8.31 -8.75
C ALA A 204 -3.93 -8.05 -7.43
N MET A 205 -4.68 -9.04 -6.97
CA MET A 205 -5.37 -8.97 -5.70
C MET A 205 -4.77 -9.99 -4.73
N CYS A 206 -4.40 -9.53 -3.55
CA CYS A 206 -3.85 -10.38 -2.49
C CYS A 206 -4.69 -10.24 -1.22
N ASN A 207 -5.12 -11.39 -0.67
CA ASN A 207 -5.72 -11.43 0.65
C ASN A 207 -4.65 -11.00 1.67
N ARG A 208 -4.98 -10.03 2.52
CA ARG A 208 -4.04 -9.44 3.49
C ARG A 208 -3.56 -10.42 4.56
N GLN A 209 -4.34 -11.46 4.83
CA GLN A 209 -3.97 -12.53 5.78
C GLN A 209 -2.99 -13.56 5.18
N ALA A 210 -2.77 -13.56 3.87
CA ALA A 210 -1.79 -14.45 3.25
C ALA A 210 -0.36 -14.02 3.61
N VAL A 211 0.51 -14.98 3.90
CA VAL A 211 1.95 -14.73 4.04
C VAL A 211 2.49 -14.29 2.70
N HIS A 212 3.05 -13.09 2.65
CA HIS A 212 3.60 -12.52 1.43
C HIS A 212 4.86 -11.67 1.73
N GLY A 213 5.60 -11.40 0.68
CA GLY A 213 6.84 -10.63 0.75
C GLY A 213 7.38 -10.33 -0.64
N SER A 214 8.51 -9.68 -0.72
CA SER A 214 9.18 -9.46 -2.00
C SER A 214 10.68 -9.34 -1.81
N PHE A 215 11.44 -10.05 -2.64
CA PHE A 215 12.91 -9.99 -2.63
C PHE A 215 13.42 -8.63 -3.13
N ALA A 216 14.68 -8.32 -2.79
CA ALA A 216 15.37 -7.16 -3.33
C ALA A 216 15.41 -7.21 -4.87
N ASN A 217 15.21 -6.06 -5.52
CA ASN A 217 15.21 -5.99 -6.98
C ASN A 217 16.64 -5.83 -7.52
N ALA A 218 17.34 -6.91 -7.70
CA ALA A 218 18.63 -6.95 -8.38
C ALA A 218 18.52 -7.04 -9.91
N SER A 219 17.30 -7.08 -10.48
CA SER A 219 17.05 -7.13 -11.92
C SER A 219 17.26 -5.77 -12.60
N ARG A 220 17.16 -5.76 -13.92
CA ARG A 220 17.26 -4.53 -14.74
C ARG A 220 15.91 -3.83 -14.93
N ASP A 221 14.83 -4.42 -14.44
CA ASP A 221 13.48 -3.93 -14.68
C ASP A 221 12.98 -3.13 -13.48
N THR A 222 12.37 -1.98 -13.75
CA THR A 222 11.67 -1.20 -12.75
C THR A 222 10.37 -1.88 -12.37
N ARG A 223 10.06 -1.95 -11.07
CA ARG A 223 8.73 -2.24 -10.58
C ARG A 223 8.15 -1.04 -9.86
N VAL A 224 6.93 -0.66 -10.23
CA VAL A 224 6.12 0.29 -9.47
C VAL A 224 4.76 -0.35 -9.22
N THR A 225 4.43 -0.54 -7.95
CA THR A 225 3.15 -1.08 -7.51
C THR A 225 2.39 -0.01 -6.75
N ILE A 226 1.20 0.34 -7.26
CA ILE A 226 0.24 1.19 -6.55
C ILE A 226 -0.65 0.26 -5.76
N ASN A 227 -0.45 0.24 -4.45
CA ASN A 227 -1.22 -0.60 -3.53
C ASN A 227 -2.42 0.18 -3.00
N LEU A 228 -3.59 -0.38 -3.18
CA LEU A 228 -4.87 0.17 -2.73
C LEU A 228 -5.53 -0.88 -1.84
N GLY A 229 -5.68 -0.58 -0.55
CA GLY A 229 -6.20 -1.54 0.42
C GLY A 229 -7.68 -1.27 0.75
N PHE A 230 -8.45 -2.35 0.86
CA PHE A 230 -9.84 -2.30 1.33
C PHE A 230 -10.08 -3.40 2.35
N HIS A 231 -10.87 -3.08 3.37
CA HIS A 231 -11.26 -4.00 4.43
C HIS A 231 -12.75 -4.31 4.37
N ARG A 232 -13.10 -5.50 4.84
CA ARG A 232 -14.44 -5.75 5.36
C ARG A 232 -14.66 -4.86 6.60
N ARG A 233 -15.69 -4.02 6.56
CA ARG A 233 -15.94 -3.04 7.64
C ARG A 233 -16.05 -3.71 9.02
N ALA A 234 -16.80 -4.82 9.12
CA ALA A 234 -16.99 -5.53 10.39
C ALA A 234 -15.66 -6.02 10.99
N ALA A 235 -14.67 -6.39 10.17
CA ALA A 235 -13.38 -6.88 10.66
C ALA A 235 -12.46 -5.78 11.23
N VAL A 236 -12.78 -4.50 11.03
CA VAL A 236 -11.94 -3.37 11.48
C VAL A 236 -12.69 -2.35 12.34
N LEU A 237 -14.01 -2.44 12.44
CA LEU A 237 -14.81 -1.55 13.26
C LEU A 237 -14.38 -1.66 14.73
N ASP A 238 -14.11 -0.51 15.36
CA ASP A 238 -13.67 -0.34 16.73
C ASP A 238 -12.29 -0.96 17.06
N VAL A 239 -11.56 -1.42 16.04
CA VAL A 239 -10.20 -1.93 16.21
C VAL A 239 -9.21 -0.76 16.35
N ALA A 240 -8.30 -0.85 17.32
CA ALA A 240 -7.21 0.10 17.49
C ALA A 240 -6.08 -0.23 16.50
N ALA A 241 -5.69 0.75 15.67
CA ALA A 241 -4.56 0.61 14.77
C ALA A 241 -3.22 0.56 15.52
N GLY A 242 -2.25 -0.19 15.00
CA GLY A 242 -0.94 -0.36 15.64
C GLY A 242 0.03 0.82 15.42
N GLY A 243 -0.25 1.74 14.49
CA GLY A 243 0.56 2.94 14.28
C GLY A 243 1.96 2.71 13.73
N VAL A 244 2.09 1.96 12.62
CA VAL A 244 3.41 1.62 12.04
C VAL A 244 4.17 2.84 11.51
N HIS A 245 3.50 3.68 10.74
CA HIS A 245 4.10 4.85 10.11
C HIS A 245 3.53 6.15 10.66
N ASN A 246 2.41 6.08 11.34
CA ASN A 246 1.58 7.19 11.79
C ASN A 246 1.12 6.96 13.24
N ALA A 247 0.56 7.99 13.86
CA ALA A 247 -0.01 7.86 15.20
C ALA A 247 -1.18 6.84 15.21
N PRO A 248 -1.26 5.97 16.23
CA PRO A 248 -2.36 5.03 16.39
C PRO A 248 -3.72 5.73 16.41
N ALA A 249 -4.74 5.07 15.91
CA ALA A 249 -6.12 5.55 16.00
C ALA A 249 -7.09 4.36 16.12
N VAL A 250 -8.24 4.59 16.76
CA VAL A 250 -9.33 3.62 16.76
C VAL A 250 -10.15 3.79 15.49
N TYR A 251 -10.47 2.70 14.83
CA TYR A 251 -11.30 2.65 13.61
C TYR A 251 -12.79 2.63 13.96
N ASP A 252 -13.24 3.62 14.72
CA ASP A 252 -14.65 3.79 15.00
C ASP A 252 -15.47 4.15 13.74
N ALA A 253 -16.79 4.13 13.87
CA ALA A 253 -17.68 4.41 12.75
C ALA A 253 -17.51 5.82 12.18
N ALA A 254 -17.16 6.81 13.01
CA ALA A 254 -16.92 8.19 12.58
C ALA A 254 -15.64 8.29 11.73
N ARG A 255 -14.56 7.64 12.18
CA ARG A 255 -13.31 7.57 11.43
C ARG A 255 -13.46 6.82 10.11
N ILE A 256 -14.12 5.67 10.12
CA ILE A 256 -14.41 4.90 8.89
C ILE A 256 -15.17 5.79 7.89
N ARG A 257 -16.22 6.49 8.34
CA ARG A 257 -16.96 7.41 7.49
C ARG A 257 -16.10 8.58 6.99
N HIS A 258 -15.23 9.12 7.83
CA HIS A 258 -14.29 10.17 7.44
C HIS A 258 -13.30 9.67 6.36
N ARG A 259 -12.77 8.47 6.52
CA ARG A 259 -11.88 7.86 5.53
C ARG A 259 -12.61 7.52 4.22
N ALA A 260 -13.85 7.06 4.30
CA ALA A 260 -14.69 6.70 3.14
C ALA A 260 -14.88 7.86 2.14
N ARG A 261 -14.76 9.14 2.59
CA ARG A 261 -14.83 10.30 1.69
C ARG A 261 -13.81 10.29 0.56
N LEU A 262 -12.66 9.63 0.77
CA LEU A 262 -11.62 9.49 -0.25
C LEU A 262 -12.12 8.70 -1.47
N ILE A 263 -12.88 7.64 -1.24
CA ILE A 263 -13.52 6.87 -2.32
C ILE A 263 -14.52 7.76 -3.07
N ALA A 264 -15.33 8.54 -2.34
CA ALA A 264 -16.31 9.42 -2.96
C ALA A 264 -15.65 10.54 -3.79
N TYR A 265 -14.58 11.17 -3.29
CA TYR A 265 -13.79 12.14 -4.07
C TYR A 265 -13.13 11.49 -5.29
N ALA A 266 -12.62 10.27 -5.15
CA ALA A 266 -12.01 9.53 -6.23
C ALA A 266 -13.01 9.20 -7.35
N ILE A 267 -14.22 8.78 -7.00
CA ILE A 267 -15.32 8.54 -7.94
C ILE A 267 -15.67 9.82 -8.70
N ASP A 268 -15.81 10.95 -7.99
CA ASP A 268 -16.15 12.22 -8.65
C ASP A 268 -14.99 12.74 -9.52
N ALA A 269 -13.74 12.64 -9.06
CA ALA A 269 -12.56 13.00 -9.85
C ALA A 269 -12.45 12.19 -11.15
N ARG A 270 -12.79 10.89 -11.06
CA ARG A 270 -12.83 10.01 -12.22
C ARG A 270 -13.96 10.38 -13.16
N ARG A 271 -15.18 10.61 -12.65
CA ARG A 271 -16.33 11.02 -13.43
C ARG A 271 -16.08 12.33 -14.19
N GLN A 272 -15.39 13.30 -13.58
CA GLN A 272 -15.04 14.55 -14.25
C GLN A 272 -14.09 14.33 -15.43
N ARG A 273 -13.23 13.32 -15.36
CA ARG A 273 -12.24 12.99 -16.41
C ARG A 273 -12.79 12.06 -17.48
N PHE A 274 -13.72 11.18 -17.11
CA PHE A 274 -14.32 10.14 -17.95
C PHE A 274 -15.86 10.22 -17.82
N PRO A 275 -16.51 11.24 -18.41
CA PRO A 275 -17.93 11.52 -18.20
C PRO A 275 -18.88 10.43 -18.75
N ASP A 276 -18.40 9.66 -19.74
CA ASP A 276 -19.20 8.58 -20.36
C ASP A 276 -19.11 7.26 -19.58
N GLU A 277 -18.24 7.17 -18.56
CA GLU A 277 -18.10 5.98 -17.73
C GLU A 277 -19.18 5.98 -16.64
N VAL A 278 -19.85 4.84 -16.44
CA VAL A 278 -20.81 4.68 -15.33
C VAL A 278 -20.05 4.62 -14.02
N PRO A 279 -20.22 5.58 -13.10
CA PRO A 279 -19.49 5.59 -11.85
C PRO A 279 -19.98 4.48 -10.91
N PHE A 280 -19.09 4.00 -10.03
CA PHE A 280 -19.47 3.10 -8.94
C PHE A 280 -20.36 3.83 -7.93
N HIS A 281 -21.38 3.15 -7.43
CA HIS A 281 -22.23 3.64 -6.35
C HIS A 281 -21.71 3.16 -5.00
N TYR A 282 -21.08 4.05 -4.25
CA TYR A 282 -20.50 3.71 -2.94
C TYR A 282 -21.53 3.89 -1.84
N GLN A 283 -22.13 2.78 -1.38
CA GLN A 283 -23.23 2.72 -0.43
C GLN A 283 -22.98 3.50 0.88
N PRO A 284 -21.79 3.44 1.53
CA PRO A 284 -21.60 4.10 2.82
C PRO A 284 -21.78 5.63 2.83
N LEU A 285 -21.77 6.28 1.66
CA LEU A 285 -21.93 7.73 1.51
C LEU A 285 -23.08 8.12 0.57
N ALA A 286 -23.97 7.18 0.27
CA ALA A 286 -25.12 7.40 -0.63
C ALA A 286 -26.15 8.39 -0.06
N ASP A 287 -26.17 8.60 1.25
CA ASP A 287 -27.05 9.54 1.97
C ASP A 287 -26.70 11.02 1.73
N ALA A 288 -25.57 11.31 1.12
CA ALA A 288 -25.10 12.68 0.88
C ALA A 288 -24.70 12.91 -0.59
N PRO A 289 -25.61 12.72 -1.56
CA PRO A 289 -25.32 12.87 -2.98
C PRO A 289 -24.89 14.31 -3.29
N GLY A 290 -23.84 14.47 -4.08
CA GLY A 290 -23.29 15.77 -4.49
C GLY A 290 -22.42 16.49 -3.45
N ARG A 291 -22.35 16.01 -2.22
CA ARG A 291 -21.46 16.57 -1.18
C ARG A 291 -19.98 16.38 -1.52
N TRP A 292 -19.65 15.27 -2.12
CA TRP A 292 -18.26 14.83 -2.34
C TRP A 292 -17.79 15.17 -3.76
N ARG A 293 -17.63 16.47 -4.03
CA ARG A 293 -17.16 16.98 -5.34
C ARG A 293 -15.65 17.17 -5.30
N TRP A 294 -14.94 16.58 -6.27
CA TRP A 294 -13.52 16.83 -6.44
C TRP A 294 -13.26 18.24 -6.98
N ASN A 295 -12.58 19.04 -6.19
CA ASN A 295 -12.22 20.43 -6.49
C ASN A 295 -11.04 20.87 -5.61
N ALA A 296 -10.67 22.15 -5.65
CA ALA A 296 -9.57 22.69 -4.83
C ALA A 296 -9.77 22.52 -3.32
N ALA A 297 -11.02 22.67 -2.83
CA ALA A 297 -11.32 22.46 -1.41
C ALA A 297 -11.16 20.99 -1.00
N ALA A 298 -11.65 20.05 -1.83
CA ALA A 298 -11.47 18.63 -1.61
C ALA A 298 -9.98 18.22 -1.65
N ARG A 299 -9.20 18.83 -2.54
CA ARG A 299 -7.74 18.63 -2.57
C ARG A 299 -7.08 19.06 -1.27
N ALA A 300 -7.47 20.20 -0.71
CA ALA A 300 -6.98 20.65 0.59
C ALA A 300 -7.46 19.75 1.74
N ASP A 301 -8.69 19.24 1.67
CA ASP A 301 -9.27 18.33 2.67
C ASP A 301 -8.57 16.96 2.75
N ILE A 302 -7.94 16.51 1.66
CA ILE A 302 -7.21 15.24 1.67
C ILE A 302 -5.71 15.42 1.97
N HIS A 303 -5.23 16.62 2.28
CA HIS A 303 -3.87 16.78 2.77
C HIS A 303 -3.72 16.04 4.11
N ASP A 304 -2.65 15.27 4.23
CA ASP A 304 -2.40 14.41 5.41
C ASP A 304 -3.54 13.43 5.75
N TYR A 305 -4.30 12.98 4.76
CA TYR A 305 -5.50 12.15 4.96
C TYR A 305 -5.25 10.83 5.68
N ASN A 306 -4.02 10.33 5.67
CA ASN A 306 -3.63 9.11 6.37
C ASN A 306 -2.71 9.37 7.57
N LEU A 307 -2.77 10.57 8.16
CA LEU A 307 -1.94 10.96 9.31
C LEU A 307 -2.12 10.03 10.54
N HIS A 308 -3.30 9.48 10.73
CA HIS A 308 -3.64 8.59 11.84
C HIS A 308 -3.94 7.18 11.33
N ASP A 309 -3.06 6.66 10.53
CA ASP A 309 -3.30 5.39 9.92
C ASP A 309 -2.03 4.56 9.96
N LEU A 310 -1.89 3.27 10.07
CA LEU A 310 -2.86 2.35 9.65
C LEU A 310 -2.29 0.97 9.63
N SER A 311 -1.94 0.47 10.72
CA SER A 311 -1.56 -0.92 10.85
C SER A 311 -2.66 -1.68 11.54
N ILE A 312 -3.77 -1.75 10.83
CA ILE A 312 -4.85 -2.66 11.17
C ILE A 312 -4.49 -4.04 10.65
#